data_f41ee35c1de7f345619a0784e6212e15
#
_entry.id   f41ee35c1de7f345619a0784e6212e15
#
_cell.length_a   1.000
_cell.length_b   1.000
_cell.length_c   1.000
_cell.angle_alpha   90.00
_cell.angle_beta   90.00
_cell.angle_gamma   90.00
#
_symmetry.space_group_name_H-M   'P 1'
#
loop_
_entity.id
_entity.type
_entity.pdbx_description
1 polymer ?
#
loop_
_entity_poly.entity_id
_entity_poly.type
_entity_poly.pdbx_seq_one_letter_code
_entity_poly.pdbx_strand_id
1 'polypeptide(L)'
;MRVAARELTTVRQGTMLARYAVLGPVAFAQVEFGPTGTRGTAAEGPCEQAHWGFVLRGRLKFDEGGRTTEFAAGTAFYIPGGGPPHRFIAAGACAVAGFSPIVDPIDDSPAALAARGVELVVAPRPLRAPPAMLHVAGAATVNRTTDGIEAESAAMGPWTFMRTTYGALSGFVSGPCDLPHWGMVLSGEVVHSWDDGLELLTPGDVFYCPPGPPGHRFEVADSATIVDYTPTAALEGPGRRPAYRDAARARRDPGVAA
;
A
#
# COMPACT_ATOMS: atom_id res chain seq x y z
N MET A 1 2.72 -12.05 -6.29
CA MET A 1 1.46 -12.56 -5.68
C MET A 1 0.48 -11.41 -5.58
N ARG A 2 -0.69 -11.61 -6.09
CA ARG A 2 -1.81 -10.67 -6.03
C ARG A 2 -2.90 -11.25 -5.13
N VAL A 3 -3.63 -10.36 -4.45
CA VAL A 3 -4.96 -10.66 -3.90
C VAL A 3 -5.92 -9.64 -4.48
N ALA A 4 -6.88 -10.09 -5.27
CA ALA A 4 -7.89 -9.22 -5.85
C ALA A 4 -8.76 -8.60 -4.74
N ALA A 5 -9.23 -7.36 -4.95
CA ALA A 5 -10.06 -6.66 -3.97
C ALA A 5 -11.29 -7.48 -3.51
N ARG A 6 -11.85 -8.29 -4.41
CA ARG A 6 -12.97 -9.20 -4.11
C ARG A 6 -12.58 -10.46 -3.32
N GLU A 7 -11.28 -10.79 -3.27
CA GLU A 7 -10.72 -11.98 -2.60
C GLU A 7 -10.22 -11.65 -1.20
N LEU A 8 -10.19 -10.36 -0.84
CA LEU A 8 -9.81 -9.93 0.51
C LEU A 8 -10.84 -10.46 1.51
N THR A 9 -10.37 -11.11 2.55
CA THR A 9 -11.22 -11.48 3.67
C THR A 9 -11.84 -10.22 4.28
N THR A 10 -13.15 -10.16 4.35
CA THR A 10 -13.86 -8.97 4.82
C THR A 10 -14.59 -9.29 6.10
N VAL A 11 -14.35 -8.48 7.11
CA VAL A 11 -14.96 -8.61 8.44
C VAL A 11 -15.59 -7.29 8.88
N ARG A 12 -16.62 -7.38 9.70
CA ARG A 12 -17.30 -6.24 10.28
C ARG A 12 -17.27 -6.32 11.80
N GLN A 13 -17.01 -5.19 12.43
CA GLN A 13 -17.16 -5.03 13.87
C GLN A 13 -17.84 -3.68 14.14
N GLY A 14 -19.10 -3.70 14.54
CA GLY A 14 -19.90 -2.49 14.69
C GLY A 14 -20.00 -1.71 13.37
N THR A 15 -19.53 -0.46 13.37
CA THR A 15 -19.49 0.42 12.18
C THR A 15 -18.17 0.33 11.40
N MET A 16 -17.22 -0.47 11.84
CA MET A 16 -15.95 -0.70 11.17
C MET A 16 -16.09 -1.86 10.19
N LEU A 17 -15.57 -1.67 8.99
CA LEU A 17 -15.41 -2.70 7.98
C LEU A 17 -13.92 -2.86 7.68
N ALA A 18 -13.38 -4.04 7.88
CA ALA A 18 -11.99 -4.34 7.55
C ALA A 18 -11.91 -5.39 6.45
N ARG A 19 -10.99 -5.18 5.51
CA ARG A 19 -10.58 -6.14 4.49
C ARG A 19 -9.12 -6.43 4.68
N TYR A 20 -8.74 -7.69 4.66
CA TYR A 20 -7.35 -8.05 4.88
C TYR A 20 -6.88 -9.24 4.03
N ALA A 21 -5.58 -9.33 3.86
CA ALA A 21 -4.89 -10.45 3.26
C ALA A 21 -3.48 -10.61 3.84
N VAL A 22 -2.95 -11.80 3.76
CA VAL A 22 -1.54 -12.10 4.03
C VAL A 22 -0.75 -11.98 2.73
N LEU A 23 0.29 -11.15 2.74
CA LEU A 23 1.14 -10.83 1.60
C LEU A 23 2.62 -11.13 1.93
N GLY A 24 2.99 -12.40 1.85
CA GLY A 24 4.30 -12.85 2.29
C GLY A 24 4.47 -12.64 3.81
N PRO A 25 5.51 -11.91 4.26
CA PRO A 25 5.77 -11.70 5.69
C PRO A 25 4.91 -10.59 6.34
N VAL A 26 3.99 -9.98 5.60
CA VAL A 26 3.17 -8.89 6.11
C VAL A 26 1.68 -9.18 5.96
N ALA A 27 0.88 -8.63 6.86
CA ALA A 27 -0.56 -8.53 6.72
C ALA A 27 -0.90 -7.17 6.11
N PHE A 28 -1.73 -7.18 5.10
CA PHE A 28 -2.41 -6.00 4.58
C PHE A 28 -3.77 -5.86 5.24
N ALA A 29 -4.16 -4.65 5.62
CA ALA A 29 -5.51 -4.34 6.06
C ALA A 29 -5.98 -3.03 5.45
N GLN A 30 -7.20 -3.04 4.93
CA GLN A 30 -7.95 -1.86 4.55
C GLN A 30 -9.12 -1.71 5.50
N VAL A 31 -9.17 -0.61 6.23
CA VAL A 31 -10.17 -0.38 7.28
C VAL A 31 -11.01 0.84 6.94
N GLU A 32 -12.32 0.65 6.93
CA GLU A 32 -13.30 1.71 6.80
C GLU A 32 -14.00 1.93 8.14
N PHE A 33 -13.97 3.15 8.61
CA PHE A 33 -14.68 3.58 9.81
C PHE A 33 -15.96 4.32 9.44
N GLY A 34 -17.05 4.01 10.12
CA GLY A 34 -18.32 4.70 9.94
C GLY A 34 -18.30 6.15 10.45
N PRO A 35 -19.40 6.91 10.24
CA PRO A 35 -19.47 8.34 10.52
C PRO A 35 -19.43 8.71 12.00
N THR A 36 -19.75 7.81 12.89
CA THR A 36 -19.79 8.07 14.34
C THR A 36 -18.54 7.51 14.99
N GLY A 37 -17.56 8.37 15.22
CA GLY A 37 -16.42 8.31 16.15
C GLY A 37 -16.02 6.95 16.73
N THR A 38 -16.05 5.91 15.93
CA THR A 38 -15.68 4.57 16.36
C THR A 38 -14.20 4.59 16.68
N ARG A 39 -13.85 4.31 17.90
CA ARG A 39 -12.47 4.04 18.29
C ARG A 39 -12.04 2.85 17.45
N GLY A 40 -11.14 3.08 16.51
CA GLY A 40 -10.61 2.03 15.65
C GLY A 40 -9.98 0.95 16.51
N THR A 41 -10.21 -0.28 16.15
CA THR A 41 -9.57 -1.52 16.67
C THR A 41 -9.48 -1.67 18.17
N ALA A 42 -10.00 -0.76 18.93
CA ALA A 42 -9.93 -0.76 20.38
C ALA A 42 -10.67 -1.93 21.06
N ALA A 43 -11.14 -2.91 20.30
CA ALA A 43 -11.58 -4.18 20.88
C ALA A 43 -10.44 -4.93 21.58
N GLU A 44 -9.19 -4.64 21.24
CA GLU A 44 -8.03 -5.39 21.71
C GLU A 44 -7.02 -4.54 22.52
N GLY A 45 -7.34 -3.29 22.81
CA GLY A 45 -6.42 -2.42 23.54
C GLY A 45 -5.40 -1.69 22.67
N PRO A 46 -4.40 -1.04 23.26
CA PRO A 46 -3.33 -0.36 22.55
C PRO A 46 -2.43 -1.36 21.79
N CYS A 47 -2.04 -1.00 20.59
CA CYS A 47 -1.14 -1.79 19.76
C CYS A 47 0.31 -1.33 19.91
N GLU A 48 1.25 -2.28 19.93
CA GLU A 48 2.70 -2.02 19.98
C GLU A 48 3.43 -2.44 18.70
N GLN A 49 2.68 -2.92 17.69
CA GLN A 49 3.26 -3.37 16.43
C GLN A 49 3.61 -2.20 15.52
N ALA A 50 4.56 -2.45 14.60
CA ALA A 50 4.85 -1.51 13.53
C ALA A 50 3.68 -1.46 12.53
N HIS A 51 3.37 -0.26 12.05
CA HIS A 51 2.42 -0.06 10.97
C HIS A 51 2.97 0.92 9.95
N TRP A 52 2.75 0.63 8.67
CA TRP A 52 2.96 1.58 7.60
C TRP A 52 1.76 1.56 6.65
N GLY A 53 1.36 2.72 6.17
CA GLY A 53 0.14 2.80 5.41
C GLY A 53 -0.17 4.22 4.93
N PHE A 54 -1.37 4.39 4.44
CA PHE A 54 -1.85 5.68 3.94
C PHE A 54 -3.35 5.83 4.18
N VAL A 55 -3.78 7.07 4.37
CA VAL A 55 -5.18 7.41 4.55
C VAL A 55 -5.84 7.57 3.18
N LEU A 56 -6.79 6.70 2.87
CA LEU A 56 -7.52 6.70 1.61
C LEU A 56 -8.59 7.80 1.56
N ARG A 57 -9.26 8.04 2.68
CA ARG A 57 -10.37 8.98 2.79
C ARG A 57 -10.55 9.47 4.21
N GLY A 58 -10.98 10.73 4.36
CA GLY A 58 -11.30 11.31 5.67
C GLY A 58 -10.06 11.67 6.48
N ARG A 59 -10.16 11.52 7.80
CA ARG A 59 -9.09 11.86 8.74
C ARG A 59 -8.94 10.76 9.77
N LEU A 60 -7.70 10.33 9.98
CA LEU A 60 -7.31 9.37 10.99
C LEU A 60 -6.53 10.08 12.10
N LYS A 61 -6.88 9.87 13.33
CA LYS A 61 -6.09 10.28 14.49
C LYS A 61 -5.29 9.10 14.99
N PHE A 62 -4.04 9.36 15.27
CA PHE A 62 -3.13 8.44 15.91
C PHE A 62 -2.85 8.96 17.32
N ASP A 63 -3.16 8.16 18.34
CA ASP A 63 -2.94 8.49 19.75
C ASP A 63 -1.85 7.57 20.30
N GLU A 64 -0.79 8.17 20.81
CA GLU A 64 0.34 7.52 21.43
C GLU A 64 0.59 8.15 22.80
N GLY A 65 0.22 7.46 23.86
CA GLY A 65 0.44 7.93 25.22
C GLY A 65 -0.20 9.28 25.54
N GLY A 66 -1.34 9.60 24.93
CA GLY A 66 -2.06 10.87 25.09
C GLY A 66 -1.60 11.97 24.11
N ARG A 67 -0.61 11.71 23.29
CA ARG A 67 -0.22 12.60 22.20
C ARG A 67 -0.97 12.20 20.92
N THR A 68 -1.76 13.10 20.40
CA THR A 68 -2.57 12.84 19.20
C THR A 68 -1.93 13.51 17.97
N THR A 69 -1.74 12.74 16.90
CA THR A 69 -1.38 13.22 15.57
C THR A 69 -2.54 12.94 14.61
N GLU A 70 -2.84 13.86 13.70
CA GLU A 70 -3.91 13.69 12.71
C GLU A 70 -3.33 13.53 11.32
N PHE A 71 -3.81 12.52 10.58
CA PHE A 71 -3.46 12.23 9.21
C PHE A 71 -4.70 12.45 8.32
N ALA A 72 -4.60 13.34 7.35
CA ALA A 72 -5.65 13.57 6.36
C ALA A 72 -5.56 12.56 5.20
N ALA A 73 -6.62 12.48 4.40
CA ALA A 73 -6.60 11.69 3.15
C ALA A 73 -5.39 12.06 2.28
N GLY A 74 -4.74 11.05 1.70
CA GLY A 74 -3.49 11.18 0.95
C GLY A 74 -2.22 11.16 1.79
N THR A 75 -2.31 11.16 3.13
CA THR A 75 -1.13 11.08 4.00
C THR A 75 -0.66 9.63 4.10
N ALA A 76 0.60 9.37 3.75
CA ALA A 76 1.30 8.14 4.11
C ALA A 76 1.93 8.29 5.49
N PHE A 77 2.01 7.20 6.24
CA PHE A 77 2.58 7.19 7.59
C PHE A 77 3.39 5.93 7.86
N TYR A 78 4.30 6.04 8.80
CA TYR A 78 5.00 4.91 9.42
C TYR A 78 5.00 5.08 10.93
N ILE A 79 4.62 4.02 11.62
CA ILE A 79 4.62 3.92 13.09
C ILE A 79 5.58 2.80 13.46
N PRO A 80 6.68 3.09 14.17
CA PRO A 80 7.64 2.06 14.57
C PRO A 80 7.02 1.11 15.59
N GLY A 81 7.41 -0.16 15.53
CA GLY A 81 7.08 -1.14 16.56
C GLY A 81 7.95 -0.99 17.80
N GLY A 82 7.48 -1.51 18.92
CA GLY A 82 8.18 -1.48 20.20
C GLY A 82 8.21 -0.10 20.87
N GLY A 83 7.49 0.88 20.33
CA GLY A 83 7.27 2.19 20.94
C GLY A 83 6.15 2.14 21.99
N PRO A 84 5.74 3.31 22.51
CA PRO A 84 4.59 3.39 23.38
C PRO A 84 3.33 2.79 22.74
N PRO A 85 2.45 2.15 23.53
CA PRO A 85 1.19 1.64 23.01
C PRO A 85 0.39 2.73 22.32
N HIS A 86 -0.07 2.44 21.11
CA HIS A 86 -0.80 3.38 20.27
C HIS A 86 -2.16 2.85 19.84
N ARG A 87 -3.01 3.75 19.38
CA ARG A 87 -4.30 3.41 18.81
C ARG A 87 -4.71 4.35 17.69
N PHE A 88 -5.48 3.83 16.76
CA PHE A 88 -6.09 4.62 15.70
C PHE A 88 -7.51 5.04 16.10
N ILE A 89 -7.85 6.29 15.85
CA ILE A 89 -9.15 6.87 16.17
C ILE A 89 -9.66 7.56 14.90
N ALA A 90 -10.80 7.14 14.40
CA ALA A 90 -11.43 7.81 13.28
C ALA A 90 -12.03 9.16 13.72
N ALA A 91 -11.69 10.23 13.01
CA ALA A 91 -12.30 11.54 13.19
C ALA A 91 -13.51 11.71 12.24
N GLY A 92 -14.50 10.83 12.36
CA GLY A 92 -15.61 10.71 11.42
C GLY A 92 -15.42 9.56 10.44
N ALA A 93 -16.16 9.55 9.32
CA ALA A 93 -16.00 8.53 8.31
C ALA A 93 -14.61 8.63 7.67
N CYS A 94 -13.82 7.56 7.80
CA CYS A 94 -12.49 7.52 7.19
C CYS A 94 -12.17 6.11 6.65
N ALA A 95 -11.20 6.02 5.75
CA ALA A 95 -10.68 4.76 5.24
C ALA A 95 -9.17 4.82 5.19
N VAL A 96 -8.54 3.72 5.59
CA VAL A 96 -7.09 3.57 5.70
C VAL A 96 -6.68 2.26 5.05
N ALA A 97 -5.57 2.25 4.35
CA ALA A 97 -4.90 1.04 3.93
C ALA A 97 -3.53 0.97 4.63
N GLY A 98 -3.18 -0.19 5.12
CA GLY A 98 -1.93 -0.35 5.86
C GLY A 98 -1.38 -1.76 5.83
N PHE A 99 -0.14 -1.86 6.23
CA PHE A 99 0.60 -3.10 6.35
C PHE A 99 1.19 -3.19 7.75
N SER A 100 1.32 -4.42 8.24
CA SER A 100 1.98 -4.73 9.51
C SER A 100 2.76 -6.02 9.40
N PRO A 101 3.86 -6.21 10.13
CA PRO A 101 4.50 -7.52 10.23
C PRO A 101 3.51 -8.55 10.79
N ILE A 102 3.61 -9.77 10.31
CA ILE A 102 2.88 -10.88 10.92
C ILE A 102 3.72 -11.36 12.11
N VAL A 103 3.25 -11.10 13.31
CA VAL A 103 3.92 -11.54 14.55
C VAL A 103 3.38 -12.91 14.98
N ASP A 104 2.05 -13.08 14.88
CA ASP A 104 1.37 -14.34 15.19
C ASP A 104 0.49 -14.77 14.01
N PRO A 105 0.25 -16.07 13.84
CA PRO A 105 -0.71 -16.53 12.85
C PRO A 105 -2.09 -15.90 13.07
N ILE A 106 -2.67 -15.37 12.00
CA ILE A 106 -4.01 -14.82 12.04
C ILE A 106 -5.00 -15.99 12.09
N ASP A 107 -5.65 -16.18 13.24
CA ASP A 107 -6.78 -17.08 13.34
C ASP A 107 -8.05 -16.36 12.88
N ASP A 108 -8.44 -16.65 11.65
CA ASP A 108 -9.67 -16.14 11.01
C ASP A 108 -10.78 -17.20 10.94
N SER A 109 -10.68 -18.26 11.74
CA SER A 109 -11.76 -19.22 11.86
C SER A 109 -13.07 -18.54 12.30
N PRO A 110 -14.24 -19.01 11.82
CA PRO A 110 -15.52 -18.43 12.22
C PRO A 110 -15.71 -18.38 13.75
N ALA A 111 -15.16 -19.34 14.48
CA ALA A 111 -15.23 -19.38 15.93
C ALA A 111 -14.37 -18.27 16.58
N ALA A 112 -13.14 -18.06 16.11
CA ALA A 112 -12.25 -17.01 16.60
C ALA A 112 -12.78 -15.61 16.25
N LEU A 113 -13.36 -15.42 15.06
CA LEU A 113 -14.01 -14.17 14.67
C LEU A 113 -15.22 -13.87 15.56
N ALA A 114 -16.09 -14.87 15.77
CA ALA A 114 -17.26 -14.72 16.61
C ALA A 114 -16.90 -14.41 18.08
N ALA A 115 -15.87 -15.06 18.62
CA ALA A 115 -15.39 -14.79 19.97
C ALA A 115 -14.89 -13.34 20.16
N ARG A 116 -14.44 -12.71 19.08
CA ARG A 116 -14.01 -11.29 19.04
C ARG A 116 -15.15 -10.33 18.69
N GLY A 117 -16.37 -10.81 18.52
CA GLY A 117 -17.52 -10.01 18.08
C GLY A 117 -17.37 -9.48 16.64
N VAL A 118 -16.67 -10.23 15.79
CA VAL A 118 -16.38 -9.88 14.39
C VAL A 118 -17.24 -10.75 13.48
N GLU A 119 -17.88 -10.14 12.49
CA GLU A 119 -18.72 -10.80 11.50
C GLU A 119 -17.98 -10.92 10.15
N LEU A 120 -17.97 -12.11 9.56
CA LEU A 120 -17.48 -12.31 8.20
C LEU A 120 -18.51 -11.77 7.20
N VAL A 121 -18.08 -10.87 6.30
CA VAL A 121 -18.92 -10.24 5.29
C VAL A 121 -18.64 -10.85 3.93
N VAL A 122 -19.67 -11.40 3.28
CA VAL A 122 -19.58 -11.95 1.93
C VAL A 122 -19.86 -10.86 0.90
N ALA A 123 -19.01 -10.75 -0.11
CA ALA A 123 -19.12 -9.83 -1.25
C ALA A 123 -19.09 -8.31 -0.88
N PRO A 124 -17.96 -7.78 -0.41
CA PRO A 124 -17.79 -6.36 -0.15
C PRO A 124 -17.78 -5.53 -1.45
N ARG A 125 -18.27 -4.29 -1.38
CA ARG A 125 -18.07 -3.33 -2.46
C ARG A 125 -16.62 -2.85 -2.47
N PRO A 126 -15.94 -2.78 -3.64
CA PRO A 126 -14.62 -2.19 -3.72
C PRO A 126 -14.66 -0.72 -3.30
N LEU A 127 -13.62 -0.27 -2.60
CA LEU A 127 -13.43 1.15 -2.33
C LEU A 127 -13.09 1.88 -3.63
N ARG A 128 -13.72 3.03 -3.82
CA ARG A 128 -13.22 3.97 -4.82
C ARG A 128 -11.95 4.61 -4.27
N ALA A 129 -10.88 4.53 -5.04
CA ALA A 129 -9.65 5.21 -4.72
C ALA A 129 -9.90 6.72 -4.59
N PRO A 130 -9.34 7.39 -3.59
CA PRO A 130 -9.42 8.83 -3.51
C PRO A 130 -8.55 9.46 -4.60
N PRO A 131 -8.98 10.55 -5.21
CA PRO A 131 -8.06 11.43 -5.91
C PRO A 131 -7.21 12.10 -4.83
N ALA A 132 -5.94 12.27 -4.98
CA ALA A 132 -5.31 13.44 -4.45
C ALA A 132 -3.80 13.36 -4.19
N MET A 133 -3.30 14.52 -3.93
CA MET A 133 -1.93 14.86 -3.59
C MET A 133 -1.48 14.09 -2.35
N LEU A 134 -0.29 13.57 -2.41
CA LEU A 134 0.31 12.82 -1.32
C LEU A 134 0.99 13.79 -0.35
N HIS A 135 0.75 13.58 0.93
CA HIS A 135 1.57 14.11 2.00
C HIS A 135 2.16 12.96 2.80
N VAL A 136 3.47 12.99 3.02
CA VAL A 136 4.13 12.02 3.88
C VAL A 136 4.35 12.64 5.24
N ALA A 137 3.80 12.04 6.27
CA ALA A 137 3.96 12.53 7.63
C ALA A 137 5.43 12.42 8.08
N GLY A 138 6.04 13.58 8.37
CA GLY A 138 7.37 13.64 8.96
C GLY A 138 8.54 13.42 8.02
N ALA A 139 8.31 13.34 6.69
CA ALA A 139 9.39 13.17 5.72
C ALA A 139 9.26 14.15 4.54
N ALA A 140 10.39 14.47 3.92
CA ALA A 140 10.40 15.24 2.69
C ALA A 140 10.04 14.33 1.51
N THR A 141 9.05 14.75 0.73
CA THR A 141 8.65 14.06 -0.49
C THR A 141 9.57 14.49 -1.64
N VAL A 142 10.07 13.52 -2.37
CA VAL A 142 10.83 13.75 -3.61
C VAL A 142 9.91 13.47 -4.79
N ASN A 143 9.65 14.50 -5.59
CA ASN A 143 8.85 14.39 -6.79
C ASN A 143 9.73 14.24 -8.02
N ARG A 144 9.37 13.32 -8.90
CA ARG A 144 10.05 13.10 -10.17
C ARG A 144 9.02 12.97 -11.26
N THR A 145 9.24 13.67 -12.37
CA THR A 145 8.40 13.56 -13.56
C THR A 145 9.28 13.18 -14.74
N THR A 146 8.89 12.15 -15.46
CA THR A 146 9.58 11.72 -16.67
C THR A 146 8.57 11.05 -17.62
N ASP A 147 8.54 11.46 -18.88
CA ASP A 147 7.77 10.82 -19.97
C ASP A 147 6.31 10.45 -19.60
N GLY A 148 5.58 11.35 -18.92
CA GLY A 148 4.21 11.12 -18.50
C GLY A 148 4.07 10.28 -17.21
N ILE A 149 5.18 10.00 -16.51
CA ILE A 149 5.17 9.33 -15.22
C ILE A 149 5.50 10.34 -14.14
N GLU A 150 4.64 10.42 -13.15
CA GLU A 150 4.87 11.20 -11.93
C GLU A 150 5.10 10.24 -10.77
N ALA A 151 6.26 10.32 -10.15
CA ALA A 151 6.58 9.53 -8.97
C ALA A 151 6.88 10.45 -7.78
N GLU A 152 6.19 10.21 -6.70
CA GLU A 152 6.41 10.81 -5.40
C GLU A 152 6.99 9.75 -4.47
N SER A 153 8.08 10.04 -3.80
CA SER A 153 8.69 9.09 -2.87
C SER A 153 9.16 9.76 -1.59
N ALA A 154 9.11 9.03 -0.49
CA ALA A 154 9.62 9.47 0.78
C ALA A 154 10.14 8.31 1.62
N ALA A 155 11.31 8.49 2.24
CA ALA A 155 11.82 7.55 3.22
C ALA A 155 11.09 7.73 4.55
N MET A 156 10.59 6.62 5.10
CA MET A 156 9.86 6.56 6.36
C MET A 156 10.39 5.41 7.22
N GLY A 157 11.39 5.70 8.04
CA GLY A 157 12.08 4.65 8.80
C GLY A 157 12.72 3.61 7.88
N PRO A 158 12.45 2.29 8.06
CA PRO A 158 13.03 1.25 7.23
C PRO A 158 12.36 1.10 5.85
N TRP A 159 11.35 1.90 5.56
CA TRP A 159 10.54 1.83 4.34
C TRP A 159 10.68 3.09 3.49
N THR A 160 10.70 2.92 2.19
CA THR A 160 10.44 4.00 1.23
C THR A 160 9.06 3.79 0.67
N PHE A 161 8.20 4.77 0.91
CA PHE A 161 6.90 4.87 0.27
C PHE A 161 7.06 5.47 -1.12
N MET A 162 6.31 4.95 -2.08
CA MET A 162 6.25 5.50 -3.42
C MET A 162 4.79 5.55 -3.90
N ARG A 163 4.43 6.66 -4.53
CA ARG A 163 3.24 6.79 -5.34
C ARG A 163 3.67 7.06 -6.75
N THR A 164 3.24 6.21 -7.68
CA THR A 164 3.53 6.38 -9.10
C THR A 164 2.23 6.56 -9.86
N THR A 165 2.14 7.67 -10.58
CA THR A 165 1.04 7.96 -11.51
C THR A 165 1.58 7.87 -12.93
N TYR A 166 1.01 6.97 -13.70
CA TYR A 166 1.25 6.81 -15.12
C TYR A 166 0.19 7.60 -15.87
N GLY A 167 0.62 8.57 -16.69
CA GLY A 167 -0.27 9.38 -17.51
C GLY A 167 -0.70 8.63 -18.77
N ALA A 168 -1.67 9.22 -19.49
CA ALA A 168 -2.31 8.65 -20.68
C ALA A 168 -1.40 8.46 -21.91
N LEU A 169 -0.11 8.62 -21.80
CA LEU A 169 0.86 8.38 -22.87
C LEU A 169 1.28 6.91 -23.00
N SER A 170 0.36 6.03 -22.69
CA SER A 170 0.22 4.63 -23.08
C SER A 170 1.48 3.81 -23.45
N GLY A 171 1.52 2.60 -22.96
CA GLY A 171 2.53 1.61 -23.28
C GLY A 171 3.78 1.74 -22.43
N PHE A 172 3.65 2.20 -21.20
CA PHE A 172 4.76 2.15 -20.26
C PHE A 172 5.01 0.70 -19.83
N VAL A 173 6.25 0.27 -20.00
CA VAL A 173 6.76 -0.99 -19.46
C VAL A 173 7.95 -0.66 -18.58
N SER A 174 7.88 -0.99 -17.30
CA SER A 174 9.04 -0.81 -16.42
C SER A 174 10.19 -1.73 -16.84
N GLY A 175 11.42 -1.33 -16.53
CA GLY A 175 12.54 -2.27 -16.54
C GLY A 175 12.31 -3.40 -15.52
N PRO A 176 13.05 -4.53 -15.65
CA PRO A 176 12.96 -5.61 -14.66
C PRO A 176 13.38 -5.09 -13.29
N CYS A 177 12.58 -5.40 -12.28
CA CYS A 177 12.81 -5.05 -10.89
C CYS A 177 12.92 -6.32 -10.05
N ASP A 178 13.97 -6.42 -9.25
CA ASP A 178 14.21 -7.55 -8.34
C ASP A 178 14.01 -7.17 -6.87
N LEU A 179 13.46 -5.98 -6.60
CA LEU A 179 13.19 -5.51 -5.25
C LEU A 179 11.84 -6.03 -4.73
N PRO A 180 11.73 -6.28 -3.42
CA PRO A 180 10.43 -6.55 -2.84
C PRO A 180 9.58 -5.30 -2.78
N HIS A 181 8.31 -5.41 -3.21
CA HIS A 181 7.32 -4.36 -3.12
C HIS A 181 6.02 -4.88 -2.53
N TRP A 182 5.40 -4.08 -1.67
CA TRP A 182 4.04 -4.29 -1.18
C TRP A 182 3.21 -3.09 -1.55
N GLY A 183 2.16 -3.29 -2.30
CA GLY A 183 1.41 -2.16 -2.81
C GLY A 183 -0.05 -2.43 -3.11
N MET A 184 -0.67 -1.39 -3.67
CA MET A 184 -2.08 -1.37 -4.04
C MET A 184 -2.29 -0.50 -5.27
N VAL A 185 -3.19 -0.93 -6.15
CA VAL A 185 -3.66 -0.10 -7.27
C VAL A 185 -4.74 0.85 -6.77
N LEU A 186 -4.54 2.14 -6.98
CA LEU A 186 -5.52 3.18 -6.63
C LEU A 186 -6.47 3.50 -7.79
N SER A 187 -5.96 3.53 -9.02
CA SER A 187 -6.75 3.80 -10.22
C SER A 187 -6.11 3.18 -11.45
N GLY A 188 -6.90 2.97 -12.50
CA GLY A 188 -6.45 2.39 -13.76
C GLY A 188 -6.19 0.89 -13.68
N GLU A 189 -5.53 0.36 -14.70
CA GLU A 189 -5.19 -1.06 -14.82
C GLU A 189 -3.68 -1.22 -15.01
N VAL A 190 -3.10 -2.18 -14.31
CA VAL A 190 -1.66 -2.46 -14.35
C VAL A 190 -1.47 -3.95 -14.59
N VAL A 191 -0.71 -4.32 -15.61
CA VAL A 191 -0.23 -5.68 -15.79
C VAL A 191 1.06 -5.84 -15.00
N HIS A 192 1.04 -6.73 -14.03
CA HIS A 192 2.20 -7.18 -13.29
C HIS A 192 2.70 -8.48 -13.92
N SER A 193 3.92 -8.48 -14.43
CA SER A 193 4.50 -9.63 -15.15
C SER A 193 5.85 -10.06 -14.58
N TRP A 194 6.14 -11.34 -14.69
CA TRP A 194 7.42 -12.00 -14.39
C TRP A 194 7.66 -13.11 -15.41
N ASP A 195 8.82 -13.80 -15.37
CA ASP A 195 9.27 -14.70 -16.43
C ASP A 195 8.23 -15.71 -16.94
N ASP A 196 7.41 -16.28 -16.07
CA ASP A 196 6.46 -17.35 -16.37
C ASP A 196 5.00 -17.01 -16.05
N GLY A 197 4.69 -15.74 -15.79
CA GLY A 197 3.35 -15.34 -15.43
C GLY A 197 3.04 -13.85 -15.58
N LEU A 198 1.77 -13.56 -15.61
CA LEU A 198 1.25 -12.20 -15.56
C LEU A 198 -0.07 -12.15 -14.80
N GLU A 199 -0.35 -11.03 -14.18
CA GLU A 199 -1.59 -10.73 -13.46
C GLU A 199 -2.07 -9.34 -13.84
N LEU A 200 -3.35 -9.20 -14.16
CA LEU A 200 -3.98 -7.89 -14.30
C LEU A 200 -4.41 -7.39 -12.92
N LEU A 201 -3.89 -6.25 -12.51
CA LEU A 201 -4.23 -5.56 -11.29
C LEU A 201 -5.23 -4.43 -11.59
N THR A 202 -6.28 -4.35 -10.80
CA THR A 202 -7.35 -3.33 -10.91
C THR A 202 -7.49 -2.54 -9.60
N PRO A 203 -8.21 -1.41 -9.57
CA PRO A 203 -8.35 -0.59 -8.37
C PRO A 203 -8.85 -1.37 -7.16
N GLY A 204 -8.09 -1.28 -6.07
CA GLY A 204 -8.33 -2.01 -4.83
C GLY A 204 -7.59 -3.35 -4.72
N ASP A 205 -7.03 -3.86 -5.81
CA ASP A 205 -6.16 -5.03 -5.75
C ASP A 205 -4.86 -4.68 -5.01
N VAL A 206 -4.41 -5.62 -4.20
CA VAL A 206 -3.16 -5.52 -3.47
C VAL A 206 -2.16 -6.54 -4.01
N PHE A 207 -0.90 -6.18 -3.97
CA PHE A 207 0.14 -7.04 -4.51
C PHE A 207 1.35 -7.13 -3.59
N TYR A 208 2.06 -8.22 -3.74
CA TYR A 208 3.38 -8.45 -3.21
C TYR A 208 4.29 -8.97 -4.32
N CYS A 209 5.34 -8.24 -4.59
CA CYS A 209 6.44 -8.66 -5.43
C CYS A 209 7.56 -9.17 -4.53
N PRO A 210 7.87 -10.47 -4.52
CA PRO A 210 9.00 -10.98 -3.75
C PRO A 210 10.32 -10.47 -4.32
N PRO A 211 11.41 -10.47 -3.54
CA PRO A 211 12.72 -10.17 -4.08
C PRO A 211 13.12 -11.19 -5.15
N GLY A 212 13.66 -10.69 -6.28
CA GLY A 212 14.11 -11.53 -7.39
C GLY A 212 15.37 -12.35 -7.11
N PRO A 213 15.86 -13.18 -8.06
CA PRO A 213 15.26 -13.54 -9.33
C PRO A 213 14.09 -14.54 -9.21
N PRO A 214 13.11 -14.59 -10.14
CA PRO A 214 13.00 -13.70 -11.29
C PRO A 214 12.57 -12.29 -10.91
N GLY A 215 13.00 -11.30 -11.69
CA GLY A 215 12.50 -9.93 -11.56
C GLY A 215 11.08 -9.80 -12.09
N HIS A 216 10.40 -8.75 -11.68
CA HIS A 216 9.04 -8.43 -12.12
C HIS A 216 9.01 -7.10 -12.89
N ARG A 217 7.91 -6.86 -13.61
CA ARG A 217 7.65 -5.63 -14.36
C ARG A 217 6.22 -5.17 -14.16
N PHE A 218 6.02 -3.86 -14.30
CA PHE A 218 4.71 -3.25 -14.41
C PHE A 218 4.52 -2.69 -15.81
N GLU A 219 3.37 -2.98 -16.41
CA GLU A 219 2.96 -2.48 -17.71
C GLU A 219 1.64 -1.74 -17.57
N VAL A 220 1.54 -0.54 -18.13
CA VAL A 220 0.35 0.29 -18.07
C VAL A 220 -0.04 0.68 -19.49
N ALA A 221 -1.24 0.27 -19.90
CA ALA A 221 -1.74 0.51 -21.26
C ALA A 221 -2.24 1.93 -21.46
N ASP A 222 -2.89 2.52 -20.45
CA ASP A 222 -3.48 3.86 -20.50
C ASP A 222 -2.97 4.70 -19.33
N SER A 223 -3.74 4.85 -18.30
CA SER A 223 -3.34 5.59 -17.10
C SER A 223 -3.59 4.75 -15.86
N ALA A 224 -2.69 4.83 -14.88
CA ALA A 224 -2.84 4.14 -13.61
C ALA A 224 -2.14 4.90 -12.49
N THR A 225 -2.60 4.68 -11.26
CA THR A 225 -1.90 5.11 -10.06
C THR A 225 -1.73 3.94 -9.12
N ILE A 226 -0.50 3.69 -8.74
CA ILE A 226 -0.16 2.70 -7.72
C ILE A 226 0.51 3.37 -6.52
N VAL A 227 0.39 2.75 -5.37
CA VAL A 227 1.19 3.06 -4.18
C VAL A 227 1.88 1.79 -3.73
N ASP A 228 3.13 1.93 -3.34
CA ASP A 228 3.90 0.80 -2.85
C ASP A 228 4.92 1.20 -1.78
N TYR A 229 5.38 0.19 -1.07
CA TYR A 229 6.44 0.27 -0.07
C TYR A 229 7.56 -0.69 -0.43
N THR A 230 8.78 -0.17 -0.37
CA THR A 230 10.00 -0.94 -0.57
C THR A 230 10.91 -0.76 0.63
N PRO A 231 11.61 -1.79 1.13
CA PRO A 231 12.62 -1.59 2.16
C PRO A 231 13.69 -0.58 1.69
N THR A 232 13.93 0.47 2.47
CA THR A 232 14.91 1.52 2.13
C THR A 232 16.30 0.94 1.87
N ALA A 233 16.73 0.00 2.70
CA ALA A 233 18.02 -0.69 2.52
C ALA A 233 18.14 -1.45 1.19
N ALA A 234 17.03 -1.91 0.61
CA ALA A 234 17.02 -2.56 -0.70
C ALA A 234 17.25 -1.58 -1.85
N LEU A 235 16.88 -0.31 -1.67
CA LEU A 235 17.09 0.76 -2.64
C LEU A 235 18.53 1.33 -2.60
N GLU A 236 19.20 1.23 -1.45
CA GLU A 236 20.53 1.81 -1.22
C GLU A 236 21.69 0.85 -1.51
N GLY A 237 21.41 -0.38 -1.96
CA GLY A 237 22.42 -1.40 -2.24
C GLY A 237 23.47 -0.95 -3.27
N PRO A 238 24.73 -1.40 -3.14
CA PRO A 238 25.82 -1.02 -4.05
C PRO A 238 25.51 -1.43 -5.48
N GLY A 239 25.64 -0.49 -6.42
CA GLY A 239 25.42 -0.69 -7.84
C GLY A 239 23.96 -0.50 -8.30
N ARG A 240 23.02 -0.23 -7.43
CA ARG A 240 21.63 0.00 -7.81
C ARG A 240 21.38 1.45 -8.19
N ARG A 241 21.28 1.69 -9.49
CA ARG A 241 20.60 2.91 -9.98
C ARG A 241 19.11 2.63 -9.97
N PRO A 242 18.26 3.58 -9.54
CA PRO A 242 16.82 3.42 -9.69
C PRO A 242 16.50 3.04 -11.14
N ALA A 243 15.78 1.95 -11.37
CA ALA A 243 15.41 1.43 -12.68
C ALA A 243 14.76 2.47 -13.61
N TYR A 244 14.27 3.56 -13.05
CA TYR A 244 13.75 4.75 -13.70
C TYR A 244 14.74 5.47 -14.64
N ARG A 245 16.05 5.38 -14.40
CA ARG A 245 17.03 6.10 -15.22
C ARG A 245 17.33 5.38 -16.53
N ASP A 246 17.15 4.08 -16.60
CA ASP A 246 17.56 3.29 -17.75
C ASP A 246 16.48 3.19 -18.82
N ALA A 247 15.19 3.24 -18.46
CA ALA A 247 14.08 3.27 -19.41
C ALA A 247 14.08 4.55 -20.27
N ALA A 248 14.42 5.71 -19.68
CA ALA A 248 14.55 6.97 -20.41
C ALA A 248 15.78 7.01 -21.35
N ARG A 249 16.82 6.23 -21.03
CA ARG A 249 18.03 6.15 -21.84
C ARG A 249 17.88 5.21 -23.03
N ALA A 250 17.18 4.10 -22.88
CA ALA A 250 16.93 3.13 -23.94
C ALA A 250 16.10 3.70 -25.10
N ARG A 251 15.27 4.72 -24.85
CA ARG A 251 14.47 5.40 -25.89
C ARG A 251 15.23 6.51 -26.64
N ARG A 252 16.34 7.00 -26.11
CA ARG A 252 17.14 8.07 -26.73
C ARG A 252 18.22 7.55 -27.71
N ASP A 253 18.42 6.26 -27.77
CA ASP A 253 19.42 5.65 -28.65
C ASP A 253 18.77 4.55 -29.51
N PRO A 254 17.98 4.91 -30.57
CA PRO A 254 17.45 3.94 -31.51
C PRO A 254 18.50 3.46 -32.52
N GLY A 255 19.77 3.81 -32.33
CA GLY A 255 20.84 3.65 -33.30
C GLY A 255 21.89 2.57 -33.02
N VAL A 256 21.69 1.70 -32.00
CA VAL A 256 22.63 0.59 -31.78
C VAL A 256 21.89 -0.75 -31.83
N ALA A 257 21.45 -1.08 -33.06
CA ALA A 257 21.15 -2.44 -33.46
C ALA A 257 21.78 -2.61 -34.86
N ALA A 258 23.03 -3.07 -34.91
CA ALA A 258 23.69 -3.69 -36.04
C ALA A 258 24.64 -4.76 -35.51
#